data_b9724b0c39a3747262a04e3da0024163
#
_entry.id   b9724b0c39a3747262a04e3da0024163
#
_cell.length_a   1.000
_cell.length_b   1.000
_cell.length_c   1.000
_cell.angle_alpha   90.00
_cell.angle_beta   90.00
_cell.angle_gamma   90.00
#
_symmetry.space_group_name_H-M   'P 1'
#
loop_
_entity.id
_entity.type
_entity.pdbx_description
1 polymer ?
#
loop_
_entity_poly.entity_id
_entity_poly.type
_entity_poly.pdbx_seq_one_letter_code
_entity_poly.pdbx_strand_id
1 'polypeptide(L)'
;MKKLSCFKLFLFLSTPLFVVAQVGIGTFYPDQSSLLELFSNNKGLLVPRMTSSERDLIVAPAVGLLIYNTSTLSFNYFDVDWKDYSAFAISYNSNLTGDITTTTTSNELVNGMSITPPIAGKYKVTFTGYYSNAPITIGPFPSVQGEVDLQSIYDNLHSLQGTATHNVILGNGEVLTPGIYDIAGAASSVGTLYFDGQGNPDALFVVRINGAFSAGVTTKMVLLNEAKARNVFWVIEGAASIEASTIIKGTVITNSGAITMGAGGNLEGRLFSIVGAISVNTVKTIMPSGISVIDLGVLSTFIYYSSAGAVTNGGSSVITGNIGTNVGAISGYEYPTLFKGSFLNAGGTITTLSPNNTNALGTFGIYQNGVLISSSNKILTSNANAANLSLQAIATILPNQTIDIRWNTDSEKIMMGNRTLTLIKVQ
;
A
#
# COMPACT_ATOMS: atom_id res chain seq x y z
N MET A 1 -60.13 -53.77 18.03
CA MET A 1 -58.90 -53.38 17.29
C MET A 1 -58.93 -51.96 16.70
N LYS A 2 -59.84 -51.06 17.04
CA LYS A 2 -59.89 -49.63 16.54
C LYS A 2 -59.25 -48.61 17.45
N LYS A 3 -58.91 -48.94 18.69
CA LYS A 3 -58.30 -47.97 19.66
C LYS A 3 -56.78 -47.83 19.54
N LEU A 4 -56.07 -48.79 18.92
CA LEU A 4 -54.63 -48.76 18.77
C LEU A 4 -54.17 -47.87 17.61
N SER A 5 -55.03 -47.62 16.64
CA SER A 5 -54.73 -46.78 15.47
C SER A 5 -54.72 -45.26 15.81
N CYS A 6 -55.61 -44.81 16.71
CA CYS A 6 -55.65 -43.41 17.15
C CYS A 6 -54.44 -43.05 18.05
N PHE A 7 -53.93 -43.99 18.85
CA PHE A 7 -52.77 -43.74 19.70
C PHE A 7 -51.47 -43.59 18.90
N LYS A 8 -51.32 -44.39 17.85
CA LYS A 8 -50.17 -44.28 16.94
C LYS A 8 -50.19 -42.99 16.10
N LEU A 9 -51.38 -42.52 15.73
CA LEU A 9 -51.53 -41.25 15.03
C LEU A 9 -51.23 -40.05 15.91
N PHE A 10 -51.63 -40.13 17.20
CA PHE A 10 -51.36 -39.06 18.18
C PHE A 10 -49.86 -38.97 18.57
N LEU A 11 -49.17 -40.13 18.62
CA LEU A 11 -47.74 -40.16 18.91
C LEU A 11 -46.88 -39.62 17.76
N PHE A 12 -47.38 -39.73 16.51
CA PHE A 12 -46.69 -39.16 15.34
C PHE A 12 -46.84 -37.63 15.25
N LEU A 13 -47.87 -37.05 15.83
CA LEU A 13 -48.13 -35.60 15.85
C LEU A 13 -47.39 -34.88 17.00
N SER A 14 -46.81 -35.62 17.97
CA SER A 14 -46.11 -35.05 19.13
C SER A 14 -44.59 -35.02 19.04
N THR A 15 -44.02 -35.38 17.88
CA THR A 15 -42.59 -35.21 17.68
C THR A 15 -42.27 -33.73 17.52
N PRO A 16 -41.41 -33.12 18.36
CA PRO A 16 -41.00 -31.73 18.15
C PRO A 16 -40.22 -31.68 16.85
N LEU A 17 -40.79 -31.01 15.86
CA LEU A 17 -40.06 -30.57 14.67
C LEU A 17 -39.10 -29.47 15.14
N PHE A 18 -37.84 -29.81 15.28
CA PHE A 18 -36.79 -28.77 15.42
C PHE A 18 -36.72 -27.99 14.10
N VAL A 19 -37.45 -26.90 14.05
CA VAL A 19 -37.36 -25.96 12.93
C VAL A 19 -36.13 -25.11 13.19
N VAL A 20 -35.10 -25.24 12.38
CA VAL A 20 -33.99 -24.30 12.35
C VAL A 20 -34.54 -23.01 11.72
N ALA A 21 -34.65 -21.96 12.51
CA ALA A 21 -35.29 -20.70 12.10
C ALA A 21 -34.33 -19.77 11.35
N GLN A 22 -33.61 -20.30 10.36
CA GLN A 22 -32.87 -19.49 9.42
C GLN A 22 -33.78 -19.03 8.27
N VAL A 23 -33.64 -17.78 7.86
CA VAL A 23 -34.39 -17.23 6.73
C VAL A 23 -33.47 -17.04 5.55
N GLY A 24 -33.66 -17.83 4.50
CA GLY A 24 -33.03 -17.64 3.17
C GLY A 24 -34.00 -17.01 2.20
N ILE A 25 -33.63 -15.91 1.57
CA ILE A 25 -34.37 -15.32 0.45
C ILE A 25 -33.51 -15.45 -0.80
N GLY A 26 -33.97 -16.26 -1.76
CA GLY A 26 -33.23 -16.56 -2.98
C GLY A 26 -32.26 -17.74 -2.85
N THR A 27 -32.13 -18.36 -1.68
CA THR A 27 -31.41 -19.60 -1.43
C THR A 27 -32.26 -20.58 -0.63
N PHE A 28 -32.11 -21.88 -0.88
CA PHE A 28 -32.70 -22.95 -0.07
C PHE A 28 -31.78 -23.42 1.06
N TYR A 29 -30.52 -23.05 1.00
CA TYR A 29 -29.49 -23.46 1.97
C TYR A 29 -28.74 -22.21 2.48
N PRO A 30 -29.32 -21.46 3.44
CA PRO A 30 -28.64 -20.36 4.04
C PRO A 30 -27.35 -20.79 4.75
N ASP A 31 -26.32 -19.94 4.75
CA ASP A 31 -25.09 -20.21 5.48
C ASP A 31 -25.39 -20.42 6.97
N GLN A 32 -24.76 -21.42 7.59
CA GLN A 32 -25.01 -21.80 8.98
C GLN A 32 -24.70 -20.69 9.99
N SER A 33 -23.89 -19.73 9.63
CA SER A 33 -23.54 -18.57 10.45
C SER A 33 -24.56 -17.43 10.35
N SER A 34 -25.53 -17.49 9.41
CA SER A 34 -26.51 -16.44 9.18
C SER A 34 -27.89 -16.76 9.74
N LEU A 35 -28.56 -15.81 10.36
CA LEU A 35 -30.00 -15.87 10.65
C LEU A 35 -30.86 -15.45 9.46
N LEU A 36 -30.32 -14.58 8.62
CA LEU A 36 -30.94 -14.13 7.37
C LEU A 36 -29.86 -14.10 6.29
N GLU A 37 -30.10 -14.82 5.19
CA GLU A 37 -29.29 -14.73 3.98
C GLU A 37 -30.13 -14.27 2.80
N LEU A 38 -29.61 -13.30 2.05
CA LEU A 38 -30.19 -12.79 0.81
C LEU A 38 -29.27 -13.13 -0.35
N PHE A 39 -29.69 -14.01 -1.22
CA PHE A 39 -28.94 -14.42 -2.40
C PHE A 39 -29.61 -13.95 -3.68
N SER A 40 -28.91 -13.16 -4.51
CA SER A 40 -29.41 -12.72 -5.82
C SER A 40 -28.26 -12.28 -6.71
N ASN A 41 -28.37 -12.56 -8.02
CA ASN A 41 -27.43 -12.10 -9.04
C ASN A 41 -27.82 -10.73 -9.64
N ASN A 42 -29.03 -10.22 -9.35
CA ASN A 42 -29.56 -9.00 -9.99
C ASN A 42 -30.45 -8.13 -9.09
N LYS A 43 -30.53 -8.43 -7.79
CA LYS A 43 -31.28 -7.65 -6.80
C LYS A 43 -30.44 -7.45 -5.55
N GLY A 44 -30.69 -6.35 -4.84
CA GLY A 44 -30.02 -6.00 -3.58
C GLY A 44 -31.00 -5.91 -2.42
N LEU A 45 -30.47 -5.56 -1.26
CA LEU A 45 -31.25 -5.21 -0.08
C LEU A 45 -31.57 -3.72 -0.07
N LEU A 46 -32.84 -3.37 0.05
CA LEU A 46 -33.29 -1.99 0.25
C LEU A 46 -33.68 -1.83 1.73
N VAL A 47 -32.82 -1.18 2.50
CA VAL A 47 -33.09 -0.85 3.90
C VAL A 47 -34.07 0.32 4.03
N PRO A 48 -34.68 0.58 5.20
CA PRO A 48 -35.50 1.76 5.44
C PRO A 48 -34.77 3.04 5.04
N ARG A 49 -35.45 3.89 4.27
CA ARG A 49 -34.93 5.16 3.77
C ARG A 49 -35.67 6.30 4.40
N MET A 50 -34.95 7.26 4.96
CA MET A 50 -35.51 8.41 5.66
C MET A 50 -34.55 9.60 5.64
N THR A 51 -35.05 10.78 5.91
CA THR A 51 -34.25 12.00 6.08
C THR A 51 -33.55 12.00 7.44
N SER A 52 -32.58 12.91 7.63
CA SER A 52 -31.93 13.10 8.93
C SER A 52 -32.94 13.42 10.04
N SER A 53 -33.92 14.27 9.75
CA SER A 53 -34.96 14.67 10.69
C SER A 53 -35.87 13.49 11.10
N GLU A 54 -36.23 12.62 10.17
CA GLU A 54 -37.03 11.42 10.46
C GLU A 54 -36.22 10.38 11.23
N ARG A 55 -34.93 10.20 10.88
CA ARG A 55 -34.00 9.34 11.62
C ARG A 55 -33.89 9.75 13.09
N ASP A 56 -33.76 11.03 13.35
CA ASP A 56 -33.56 11.56 14.70
C ASP A 56 -34.85 11.45 15.58
N LEU A 57 -36.01 11.14 14.96
CA LEU A 57 -37.25 10.83 15.67
C LEU A 57 -37.36 9.37 16.11
N ILE A 58 -36.45 8.50 15.73
CA ILE A 58 -36.45 7.09 16.21
C ILE A 58 -36.14 7.07 17.69
N VAL A 59 -37.12 6.68 18.48
CA VAL A 59 -36.99 6.62 19.95
C VAL A 59 -36.20 5.39 20.37
N ALA A 60 -35.15 5.58 21.16
CA ALA A 60 -34.26 4.52 21.67
C ALA A 60 -33.80 3.53 20.60
N PRO A 61 -33.10 4.00 19.54
CA PRO A 61 -32.65 3.13 18.48
C PRO A 61 -31.69 2.07 19.02
N ALA A 62 -31.83 0.83 18.54
CA ALA A 62 -30.96 -0.26 18.93
C ALA A 62 -29.56 -0.08 18.33
N VAL A 63 -28.51 -0.45 19.07
CA VAL A 63 -27.14 -0.51 18.54
C VAL A 63 -27.08 -1.46 17.34
N GLY A 64 -26.49 -1.00 16.25
CA GLY A 64 -26.45 -1.72 14.97
C GLY A 64 -27.65 -1.47 14.05
N LEU A 65 -28.63 -0.66 14.46
CA LEU A 65 -29.74 -0.28 13.58
C LEU A 65 -29.22 0.43 12.33
N LEU A 66 -29.56 -0.08 11.15
CA LEU A 66 -29.08 0.41 9.84
C LEU A 66 -30.22 1.05 9.04
N ILE A 67 -30.01 2.25 8.54
CA ILE A 67 -30.90 2.97 7.62
C ILE A 67 -30.13 3.60 6.47
N TYR A 68 -30.82 3.97 5.40
CA TYR A 68 -30.27 4.85 4.36
C TYR A 68 -30.80 6.26 4.55
N ASN A 69 -29.92 7.22 4.82
CA ASN A 69 -30.26 8.61 5.03
C ASN A 69 -30.35 9.34 3.69
N THR A 70 -31.54 9.81 3.33
CA THR A 70 -31.78 10.51 2.06
C THR A 70 -31.32 11.96 2.05
N SER A 71 -31.06 12.55 3.23
CA SER A 71 -30.49 13.91 3.34
C SER A 71 -28.99 13.91 3.09
N THR A 72 -28.27 12.88 3.56
CA THR A 72 -26.81 12.74 3.40
C THR A 72 -26.42 11.79 2.27
N LEU A 73 -27.38 11.09 1.67
CA LEU A 73 -27.21 10.07 0.62
C LEU A 73 -26.23 8.96 1.06
N SER A 74 -26.33 8.52 2.32
CA SER A 74 -25.42 7.57 2.93
C SER A 74 -26.14 6.58 3.83
N PHE A 75 -25.55 5.41 4.05
CA PHE A 75 -26.00 4.52 5.12
C PHE A 75 -25.64 5.13 6.48
N ASN A 76 -26.59 5.13 7.41
CA ASN A 76 -26.34 5.46 8.80
C ASN A 76 -26.58 4.22 9.67
N TYR A 77 -25.75 4.03 10.68
CA TYR A 77 -25.97 3.03 11.72
C TYR A 77 -25.94 3.69 13.10
N PHE A 78 -26.69 3.14 14.04
CA PHE A 78 -26.68 3.62 15.41
C PHE A 78 -25.71 2.81 16.28
N ASP A 79 -24.86 3.52 17.04
CA ASP A 79 -24.01 2.95 18.07
C ASP A 79 -24.35 3.62 19.40
N VAL A 80 -23.61 4.60 19.88
CA VAL A 80 -23.97 5.51 20.97
C VAL A 80 -24.73 6.71 20.43
N ASP A 81 -24.45 7.07 19.21
CA ASP A 81 -25.11 8.09 18.38
C ASP A 81 -25.18 7.60 16.92
N TRP A 82 -25.86 8.35 16.07
CA TRP A 82 -25.92 8.06 14.65
C TRP A 82 -24.60 8.32 13.97
N LYS A 83 -24.00 7.26 13.41
CA LYS A 83 -22.79 7.28 12.60
C LYS A 83 -23.14 7.19 11.14
N ASP A 84 -22.41 7.94 10.34
CA ASP A 84 -22.46 7.80 8.89
C ASP A 84 -21.55 6.65 8.44
N TYR A 85 -22.11 5.65 7.77
CA TYR A 85 -21.35 4.53 7.19
C TYR A 85 -20.60 4.95 5.91
N SER A 86 -20.65 6.21 5.53
CA SER A 86 -19.82 6.78 4.46
C SER A 86 -18.33 6.89 4.85
N ALA A 87 -17.91 6.11 5.85
CA ALA A 87 -16.51 6.06 6.32
C ALA A 87 -15.50 5.46 5.30
N PHE A 88 -15.90 5.16 4.09
CA PHE A 88 -14.99 5.32 2.96
C PHE A 88 -14.97 6.79 2.60
N ALA A 89 -13.98 7.52 3.09
CA ALA A 89 -13.73 8.87 2.61
C ALA A 89 -13.75 8.81 1.08
N ILE A 90 -14.78 9.41 0.45
CA ILE A 90 -14.86 9.43 -1.00
C ILE A 90 -13.62 10.18 -1.47
N SER A 91 -12.67 9.45 -2.03
CA SER A 91 -11.44 10.00 -2.55
C SER A 91 -11.36 9.79 -4.06
N TYR A 92 -10.86 10.80 -4.73
CA TYR A 92 -10.55 10.75 -6.15
C TYR A 92 -9.07 11.03 -6.28
N ASN A 93 -8.35 10.17 -7.00
CA ASN A 93 -6.91 10.26 -7.15
C ASN A 93 -6.53 10.27 -8.63
N SER A 94 -5.52 11.09 -8.95
CA SER A 94 -4.79 11.02 -10.21
C SER A 94 -3.31 10.88 -9.89
N ASN A 95 -2.69 9.80 -10.34
CA ASN A 95 -1.29 9.47 -10.11
C ASN A 95 -0.56 9.29 -11.44
N LEU A 96 0.53 10.00 -11.63
CA LEU A 96 1.38 9.86 -12.82
C LEU A 96 2.86 9.81 -12.43
N THR A 97 3.58 8.85 -13.00
CA THR A 97 4.97 8.55 -12.68
C THR A 97 5.97 9.11 -13.69
N GLY A 98 5.54 9.45 -14.90
CA GLY A 98 6.43 10.00 -15.94
C GLY A 98 6.82 11.45 -15.67
N ASP A 99 8.03 11.83 -16.05
CA ASP A 99 8.51 13.20 -15.94
C ASP A 99 7.82 14.09 -16.97
N ILE A 100 7.52 15.30 -16.56
CA ILE A 100 7.08 16.38 -17.43
C ILE A 100 7.98 17.59 -17.24
N THR A 101 8.01 18.45 -18.23
CA THR A 101 8.82 19.68 -18.20
C THR A 101 7.99 20.87 -18.61
N THR A 102 8.29 22.02 -18.04
CA THR A 102 7.81 23.30 -18.55
C THR A 102 8.95 24.29 -18.71
N THR A 103 8.82 25.15 -19.70
CA THR A 103 9.66 26.33 -19.95
C THR A 103 8.80 27.57 -20.09
N THR A 104 7.49 27.44 -19.87
CA THR A 104 6.54 28.55 -20.05
C THR A 104 6.45 29.43 -18.82
N THR A 105 6.36 30.75 -19.07
CA THR A 105 6.10 31.73 -18.04
C THR A 105 4.63 31.94 -17.73
N SER A 106 3.74 31.31 -18.49
CA SER A 106 2.30 31.31 -18.25
C SER A 106 1.85 30.05 -17.51
N ASN A 107 0.83 30.16 -16.66
CA ASN A 107 0.27 29.04 -15.94
C ASN A 107 -0.32 27.99 -16.90
N GLU A 108 0.33 26.84 -17.00
CA GLU A 108 -0.16 25.71 -17.79
C GLU A 108 -0.57 24.54 -16.89
N LEU A 109 -1.44 23.68 -17.40
CA LEU A 109 -1.89 22.49 -16.70
C LEU A 109 -0.72 21.52 -16.48
N VAL A 110 -0.54 21.09 -15.25
CA VAL A 110 0.31 19.92 -14.95
C VAL A 110 -0.37 18.69 -15.52
N ASN A 111 0.19 18.16 -16.61
CA ASN A 111 -0.43 17.09 -17.40
C ASN A 111 -0.92 15.92 -16.52
N GLY A 112 -2.19 15.56 -16.70
CA GLY A 112 -2.88 14.52 -15.96
C GLY A 112 -3.28 14.87 -14.52
N MET A 113 -2.99 16.08 -14.03
CA MET A 113 -3.37 16.52 -12.69
C MET A 113 -4.65 17.35 -12.72
N SER A 114 -5.73 16.71 -13.16
CA SER A 114 -7.07 17.30 -13.26
C SER A 114 -8.13 16.28 -12.85
N ILE A 115 -9.02 16.64 -11.94
CA ILE A 115 -10.10 15.78 -11.43
C ILE A 115 -11.41 16.58 -11.42
N THR A 116 -12.46 16.01 -12.03
CA THR A 116 -13.85 16.48 -11.93
C THR A 116 -14.62 15.48 -11.08
N PRO A 117 -14.83 15.72 -9.79
CA PRO A 117 -15.53 14.78 -8.94
C PRO A 117 -17.03 14.74 -9.36
N PRO A 118 -17.64 13.56 -9.49
CA PRO A 118 -19.03 13.42 -9.89
C PRO A 118 -20.03 13.87 -8.80
N ILE A 119 -19.56 14.00 -7.57
CA ILE A 119 -20.40 14.39 -6.43
C ILE A 119 -19.96 15.76 -5.94
N ALA A 120 -20.92 16.69 -5.88
CA ALA A 120 -20.67 18.00 -5.29
C ALA A 120 -20.38 17.90 -3.79
N GLY A 121 -19.58 18.82 -3.25
CA GLY A 121 -19.29 18.85 -1.84
C GLY A 121 -18.06 19.66 -1.49
N LYS A 122 -17.71 19.65 -0.22
CA LYS A 122 -16.50 20.24 0.29
C LYS A 122 -15.38 19.20 0.27
N TYR A 123 -14.26 19.53 -0.32
CA TYR A 123 -13.13 18.62 -0.49
C TYR A 123 -11.85 19.19 0.11
N LYS A 124 -11.09 18.33 0.78
CA LYS A 124 -9.67 18.56 1.01
C LYS A 124 -8.93 18.16 -0.26
N VAL A 125 -8.27 19.10 -0.89
CA VAL A 125 -7.46 18.90 -2.09
C VAL A 125 -6.00 18.85 -1.65
N THR A 126 -5.29 17.78 -2.04
CA THR A 126 -3.86 17.64 -1.77
C THR A 126 -3.16 17.30 -3.08
N PHE A 127 -2.10 18.01 -3.38
CA PHE A 127 -1.19 17.69 -4.47
C PHE A 127 0.21 17.47 -3.92
N THR A 128 0.85 16.43 -4.38
CA THR A 128 2.26 16.14 -4.08
C THR A 128 3.01 15.81 -5.36
N GLY A 129 4.27 16.18 -5.42
CA GLY A 129 5.15 15.92 -6.55
C GLY A 129 6.58 16.33 -6.24
N TYR A 130 7.46 16.10 -7.20
CA TYR A 130 8.83 16.56 -7.16
C TYR A 130 9.10 17.49 -8.29
N TYR A 131 9.92 18.48 -8.04
CA TYR A 131 10.38 19.39 -9.08
C TYR A 131 11.90 19.60 -8.99
N SER A 132 12.52 19.80 -10.13
CA SER A 132 13.94 20.11 -10.27
C SER A 132 14.19 20.80 -11.61
N ASN A 133 15.37 21.37 -11.80
CA ASN A 133 15.83 21.87 -13.09
C ASN A 133 16.76 20.89 -13.84
N ALA A 134 17.01 19.72 -13.29
CA ALA A 134 17.78 18.64 -13.91
C ALA A 134 16.88 17.42 -14.16
N PRO A 135 17.19 16.54 -15.14
CA PRO A 135 16.45 15.31 -15.35
C PRO A 135 16.68 14.36 -14.16
N ILE A 136 15.76 14.39 -13.23
CA ILE A 136 15.75 13.49 -12.08
C ILE A 136 14.45 12.71 -12.14
N THR A 137 14.56 11.41 -12.21
CA THR A 137 13.41 10.52 -12.04
C THR A 137 13.14 10.38 -10.55
N ILE A 138 12.24 11.19 -10.00
CA ILE A 138 11.86 11.14 -8.59
C ILE A 138 10.39 10.82 -8.49
N GLY A 139 10.06 9.84 -7.67
CA GLY A 139 8.72 9.29 -7.50
C GLY A 139 7.81 10.05 -6.52
N PRO A 140 6.50 9.73 -6.46
CA PRO A 140 5.58 10.32 -5.50
C PRO A 140 6.06 10.05 -4.07
N PHE A 141 5.87 11.07 -3.27
CA PHE A 141 6.33 11.09 -1.90
C PHE A 141 5.45 10.20 -1.00
N PRO A 142 5.97 9.15 -0.43
CA PRO A 142 5.40 8.62 0.78
C PRO A 142 6.11 9.30 1.95
N SER A 143 5.81 10.52 2.24
CA SER A 143 6.10 11.16 3.51
C SER A 143 5.96 10.15 4.70
N VAL A 144 5.52 10.55 5.81
CA VAL A 144 5.05 9.75 6.94
C VAL A 144 4.26 8.47 6.56
N GLN A 145 3.59 8.43 5.40
CA GLN A 145 2.78 7.27 4.99
C GLN A 145 3.62 6.00 4.69
N GLY A 146 4.80 6.13 4.09
CA GLY A 146 5.67 4.96 3.86
C GLY A 146 6.17 4.34 5.16
N GLU A 147 6.45 5.17 6.17
CA GLU A 147 6.81 4.71 7.52
C GLU A 147 5.62 4.02 8.20
N VAL A 148 4.43 4.63 8.14
CA VAL A 148 3.18 4.06 8.69
C VAL A 148 2.85 2.74 8.03
N ASP A 149 2.95 2.67 6.70
CA ASP A 149 2.67 1.43 5.96
C ASP A 149 3.69 0.35 6.30
N LEU A 150 4.99 0.68 6.39
CA LEU A 150 6.02 -0.29 6.76
C LEU A 150 5.79 -0.87 8.15
N GLN A 151 5.49 -0.01 9.13
CA GLN A 151 5.16 -0.46 10.48
C GLN A 151 3.90 -1.35 10.46
N SER A 152 2.87 -0.95 9.75
CA SER A 152 1.62 -1.73 9.62
C SER A 152 1.84 -3.10 8.97
N ILE A 153 2.67 -3.17 7.90
CA ILE A 153 3.05 -4.43 7.25
C ILE A 153 3.77 -5.35 8.25
N TYR A 154 4.75 -4.79 8.97
CA TYR A 154 5.52 -5.55 9.95
C TYR A 154 4.62 -6.09 11.06
N ASP A 155 3.78 -5.25 11.66
CA ASP A 155 2.86 -5.62 12.74
C ASP A 155 1.84 -6.67 12.27
N ASN A 156 1.29 -6.51 11.06
CA ASN A 156 0.39 -7.50 10.46
C ASN A 156 1.07 -8.86 10.32
N LEU A 157 2.24 -8.91 9.66
CA LEU A 157 2.99 -10.16 9.46
C LEU A 157 3.43 -10.78 10.79
N HIS A 158 3.72 -9.97 11.80
CA HIS A 158 4.11 -10.42 13.14
C HIS A 158 2.91 -10.99 13.92
N SER A 159 1.71 -10.45 13.72
CA SER A 159 0.48 -10.88 14.42
C SER A 159 -0.15 -12.16 13.86
N LEU A 160 0.25 -12.62 12.67
CA LEU A 160 -0.30 -13.84 12.08
C LEU A 160 -0.04 -15.05 13.00
N GLN A 161 -1.02 -15.94 13.09
CA GLN A 161 -0.85 -17.17 13.86
C GLN A 161 0.24 -18.05 13.25
N GLY A 162 1.29 -18.35 14.03
CA GLY A 162 2.36 -19.26 13.61
C GLY A 162 1.84 -20.66 13.28
N THR A 163 2.28 -21.22 12.17
CA THR A 163 1.89 -22.58 11.73
C THR A 163 2.94 -23.61 12.10
N ALA A 164 4.20 -23.23 12.21
CA ALA A 164 5.29 -24.09 12.58
C ALA A 164 6.44 -23.34 13.29
N THR A 165 7.10 -23.99 14.22
CA THR A 165 8.43 -23.57 14.69
C THR A 165 9.48 -24.14 13.77
N HIS A 166 10.53 -23.36 13.47
CA HIS A 166 11.58 -23.80 12.58
C HIS A 166 12.96 -23.70 13.25
N ASN A 167 13.90 -24.52 12.81
CA ASN A 167 15.29 -24.45 13.25
C ASN A 167 15.95 -23.16 12.75
N VAL A 168 17.03 -22.77 13.40
CA VAL A 168 17.82 -21.56 13.05
C VAL A 168 18.59 -21.68 11.73
N ILE A 169 18.69 -22.87 11.15
CA ILE A 169 19.35 -23.11 9.85
C ILE A 169 18.30 -23.52 8.83
N LEU A 170 18.18 -22.75 7.75
CA LEU A 170 17.31 -23.03 6.60
C LEU A 170 18.14 -23.42 5.39
N GLY A 171 17.54 -24.16 4.46
CA GLY A 171 18.15 -24.48 3.17
C GLY A 171 18.67 -25.91 3.08
N ASN A 172 19.83 -26.14 2.43
CA ASN A 172 20.38 -27.49 2.17
C ASN A 172 19.42 -28.43 1.45
N GLY A 173 18.59 -27.92 0.55
CA GLY A 173 17.59 -28.69 -0.18
C GLY A 173 16.22 -28.77 0.51
N GLU A 174 16.05 -28.04 1.61
CA GLU A 174 14.77 -27.95 2.32
C GLU A 174 13.66 -27.34 1.46
N VAL A 175 12.44 -27.84 1.63
CA VAL A 175 11.22 -27.36 0.96
C VAL A 175 10.24 -26.84 2.01
N LEU A 176 9.95 -25.53 1.95
CA LEU A 176 8.88 -24.93 2.75
C LEU A 176 7.58 -24.95 1.97
N THR A 177 6.49 -25.35 2.62
CA THR A 177 5.12 -25.23 2.12
C THR A 177 4.46 -23.95 2.61
N PRO A 178 3.29 -23.52 2.08
CA PRO A 178 2.62 -22.31 2.55
C PRO A 178 2.42 -22.31 4.07
N GLY A 179 2.84 -21.25 4.74
CA GLY A 179 2.78 -21.18 6.19
C GLY A 179 3.58 -20.03 6.80
N ILE A 180 3.47 -19.94 8.12
CA ILE A 180 4.15 -18.94 8.97
C ILE A 180 5.10 -19.72 9.89
N TYR A 181 6.41 -19.50 9.70
CA TYR A 181 7.49 -20.21 10.36
C TYR A 181 8.16 -19.31 11.39
N ASP A 182 8.15 -19.76 12.66
CA ASP A 182 8.76 -19.03 13.77
C ASP A 182 10.15 -19.59 14.11
N ILE A 183 11.17 -18.74 14.10
CA ILE A 183 12.52 -19.05 14.47
C ILE A 183 12.89 -18.25 15.72
N ALA A 184 13.17 -18.94 16.82
CA ALA A 184 13.32 -18.35 18.15
C ALA A 184 14.59 -17.50 18.36
N GLY A 185 15.52 -17.47 17.44
CA GLY A 185 16.78 -16.73 17.56
C GLY A 185 17.35 -16.31 16.23
N ALA A 186 18.61 -15.90 16.21
CA ALA A 186 19.30 -15.57 14.97
C ALA A 186 19.36 -16.79 14.04
N ALA A 187 19.13 -16.56 12.75
CA ALA A 187 19.02 -17.62 11.75
C ALA A 187 19.99 -17.45 10.59
N SER A 188 20.27 -18.55 9.93
CA SER A 188 21.04 -18.55 8.69
C SER A 188 20.38 -19.40 7.61
N SER A 189 20.62 -19.03 6.34
CA SER A 189 20.23 -19.86 5.19
C SER A 189 21.48 -20.25 4.41
N VAL A 190 21.59 -21.52 4.05
CA VAL A 190 22.75 -22.08 3.33
C VAL A 190 22.28 -23.03 2.22
N GLY A 191 23.04 -23.11 1.14
CA GLY A 191 22.69 -23.96 0.00
C GLY A 191 21.40 -23.52 -0.69
N THR A 192 20.49 -24.45 -0.99
CA THR A 192 19.24 -24.15 -1.68
C THR A 192 18.04 -24.32 -0.74
N LEU A 193 17.20 -23.31 -0.68
CA LEU A 193 15.90 -23.33 0.00
C LEU A 193 14.79 -23.24 -1.06
N TYR A 194 13.82 -24.12 -0.99
CA TYR A 194 12.68 -24.15 -1.89
C TYR A 194 11.41 -23.67 -1.20
N PHE A 195 10.60 -22.91 -1.93
CA PHE A 195 9.23 -22.54 -1.55
C PHE A 195 8.27 -23.23 -2.51
N ASP A 196 7.50 -24.17 -2.03
CA ASP A 196 6.53 -24.93 -2.83
C ASP A 196 5.13 -24.35 -2.64
N GLY A 197 4.58 -23.70 -3.65
CA GLY A 197 3.24 -23.10 -3.62
C GLY A 197 2.11 -24.11 -3.69
N GLN A 198 2.40 -25.41 -3.86
CA GLN A 198 1.41 -26.48 -3.94
C GLN A 198 0.31 -26.23 -4.99
N GLY A 199 0.65 -25.53 -6.08
CA GLY A 199 -0.28 -25.14 -7.14
C GLY A 199 -1.13 -23.90 -6.84
N ASN A 200 -0.90 -23.25 -5.71
CA ASN A 200 -1.61 -22.01 -5.34
C ASN A 200 -0.74 -20.77 -5.64
N PRO A 201 -1.13 -19.90 -6.59
CA PRO A 201 -0.38 -18.67 -6.90
C PRO A 201 -0.46 -17.60 -5.81
N ASP A 202 -1.38 -17.76 -4.85
CA ASP A 202 -1.56 -16.88 -3.69
C ASP A 202 -1.00 -17.49 -2.40
N ALA A 203 -0.26 -18.60 -2.49
CA ALA A 203 0.42 -19.23 -1.38
C ALA A 203 1.30 -18.22 -0.63
N LEU A 204 1.05 -18.05 0.68
CA LEU A 204 1.77 -17.14 1.56
C LEU A 204 2.83 -17.90 2.35
N PHE A 205 4.04 -17.34 2.35
CA PHE A 205 5.16 -17.82 3.16
C PHE A 205 5.67 -16.66 4.01
N VAL A 206 5.69 -16.84 5.31
CA VAL A 206 6.24 -15.87 6.26
C VAL A 206 7.27 -16.56 7.14
N VAL A 207 8.51 -16.07 7.11
CA VAL A 207 9.58 -16.56 7.98
C VAL A 207 9.90 -15.47 8.98
N ARG A 208 9.52 -15.66 10.24
CA ARG A 208 9.77 -14.75 11.35
C ARG A 208 10.99 -15.18 12.12
N ILE A 209 11.97 -14.29 12.23
CA ILE A 209 13.27 -14.55 12.83
C ILE A 209 13.45 -13.62 14.03
N ASN A 210 13.43 -14.18 15.24
CA ASN A 210 13.61 -13.42 16.47
C ASN A 210 15.12 -13.19 16.74
N GLY A 211 15.78 -12.50 15.81
CA GLY A 211 17.21 -12.19 15.86
C GLY A 211 17.71 -11.72 14.49
N ALA A 212 19.02 -11.78 14.29
CA ALA A 212 19.61 -11.45 12.99
C ALA A 212 19.46 -12.60 11.98
N PHE A 213 19.49 -12.27 10.69
CA PHE A 213 19.47 -13.23 9.59
C PHE A 213 20.73 -13.13 8.73
N SER A 214 21.29 -14.27 8.34
CA SER A 214 22.40 -14.35 7.40
C SER A 214 22.08 -15.33 6.27
N ALA A 215 22.07 -14.86 5.02
CA ALA A 215 22.10 -15.73 3.86
C ALA A 215 23.55 -15.91 3.41
N GLY A 216 24.10 -17.10 3.60
CA GLY A 216 25.50 -17.40 3.28
C GLY A 216 25.82 -17.27 1.80
N VAL A 217 27.10 -17.19 1.46
CA VAL A 217 27.59 -17.07 0.08
C VAL A 217 26.98 -18.17 -0.81
N THR A 218 26.52 -17.80 -1.99
CA THR A 218 25.89 -18.68 -2.99
C THR A 218 24.57 -19.36 -2.55
N THR A 219 23.97 -18.94 -1.44
CA THR A 219 22.61 -19.37 -1.05
C THR A 219 21.61 -19.06 -2.17
N LYS A 220 20.71 -20.00 -2.45
CA LYS A 220 19.69 -19.85 -3.50
C LYS A 220 18.31 -20.12 -2.94
N MET A 221 17.37 -19.23 -3.22
CA MET A 221 15.94 -19.44 -2.99
C MET A 221 15.26 -19.74 -4.31
N VAL A 222 14.46 -20.80 -4.35
CA VAL A 222 13.80 -21.30 -5.57
C VAL A 222 12.30 -21.42 -5.30
N LEU A 223 11.51 -20.91 -6.22
CA LEU A 223 10.04 -20.96 -6.18
C LEU A 223 9.56 -22.14 -7.02
N LEU A 224 8.74 -23.00 -6.45
CA LEU A 224 8.18 -24.19 -7.08
C LEU A 224 6.63 -24.12 -7.09
N ASN A 225 6.01 -24.83 -8.00
CA ASN A 225 4.57 -25.12 -8.01
C ASN A 225 3.71 -23.87 -7.70
N GLU A 226 3.82 -22.84 -8.54
CA GLU A 226 3.11 -21.56 -8.47
C GLU A 226 3.48 -20.65 -7.27
N ALA A 227 4.45 -20.98 -6.41
CA ALA A 227 4.96 -20.02 -5.43
C ALA A 227 5.41 -18.72 -6.11
N LYS A 228 5.10 -17.57 -5.54
CA LYS A 228 5.43 -16.25 -6.10
C LYS A 228 6.24 -15.42 -5.10
N ALA A 229 7.29 -14.77 -5.58
CA ALA A 229 8.14 -13.93 -4.72
C ALA A 229 7.36 -12.80 -4.02
N ARG A 230 6.27 -12.32 -4.61
CA ARG A 230 5.41 -11.30 -4.02
C ARG A 230 4.75 -11.73 -2.69
N ASN A 231 4.65 -13.04 -2.45
CA ASN A 231 3.99 -13.63 -1.28
C ASN A 231 4.98 -14.34 -0.33
N VAL A 232 6.27 -14.11 -0.49
CA VAL A 232 7.32 -14.57 0.44
C VAL A 232 7.79 -13.38 1.28
N PHE A 233 7.73 -13.51 2.61
CA PHE A 233 8.09 -12.47 3.56
C PHE A 233 9.07 -12.98 4.60
N TRP A 234 10.14 -12.20 4.81
CA TRP A 234 11.16 -12.41 5.83
C TRP A 234 11.01 -11.30 6.85
N VAL A 235 10.55 -11.63 8.05
CA VAL A 235 10.31 -10.68 9.15
C VAL A 235 11.40 -10.89 10.20
N ILE A 236 12.32 -9.94 10.30
CA ILE A 236 13.59 -10.11 11.01
C ILE A 236 13.69 -9.04 12.09
N GLU A 237 13.87 -9.45 13.34
CA GLU A 237 14.02 -8.52 14.46
C GLU A 237 15.34 -7.76 14.43
N GLY A 238 16.42 -8.40 14.03
CA GLY A 238 17.76 -7.83 13.96
C GLY A 238 18.15 -7.40 12.55
N ALA A 239 19.45 -7.42 12.28
CA ALA A 239 20.03 -7.12 10.98
C ALA A 239 19.90 -8.30 10.01
N ALA A 240 19.90 -8.01 8.70
CA ALA A 240 19.96 -8.99 7.63
C ALA A 240 21.26 -8.83 6.83
N SER A 241 22.10 -9.88 6.81
CA SER A 241 23.30 -9.95 5.98
C SER A 241 23.07 -10.95 4.85
N ILE A 242 23.01 -10.46 3.63
CA ILE A 242 22.88 -11.25 2.42
C ILE A 242 24.23 -11.26 1.73
N GLU A 243 24.92 -12.40 1.79
CA GLU A 243 26.29 -12.52 1.31
C GLU A 243 26.38 -12.53 -0.23
N ALA A 244 27.61 -12.52 -0.74
CA ALA A 244 27.87 -12.45 -2.18
C ALA A 244 27.25 -13.61 -2.98
N SER A 245 26.85 -13.33 -4.22
CA SER A 245 26.34 -14.32 -5.18
C SER A 245 25.09 -15.08 -4.71
N THR A 246 24.32 -14.53 -3.79
CA THR A 246 23.06 -15.09 -3.31
C THR A 246 21.91 -14.83 -4.27
N ILE A 247 20.90 -15.70 -4.25
CA ILE A 247 19.62 -15.50 -4.95
C ILE A 247 18.50 -15.48 -3.90
N ILE A 248 17.93 -14.31 -3.68
CA ILE A 248 16.89 -14.07 -2.68
C ILE A 248 15.54 -13.87 -3.38
N LYS A 249 14.49 -14.45 -2.79
CA LYS A 249 13.11 -14.29 -3.20
C LYS A 249 12.28 -13.72 -2.04
N GLY A 250 11.43 -12.74 -2.35
CA GLY A 250 10.49 -12.17 -1.40
C GLY A 250 10.92 -10.83 -0.81
N THR A 251 10.08 -10.34 0.09
CA THR A 251 10.28 -9.07 0.80
C THR A 251 10.99 -9.34 2.11
N VAL A 252 12.17 -8.74 2.29
CA VAL A 252 12.97 -8.79 3.53
C VAL A 252 12.66 -7.53 4.34
N ILE A 253 12.19 -7.70 5.56
CA ILE A 253 11.83 -6.61 6.48
C ILE A 253 12.65 -6.76 7.75
N THR A 254 13.44 -5.74 8.11
CA THR A 254 14.16 -5.69 9.38
C THR A 254 13.54 -4.66 10.33
N ASN A 255 13.34 -5.05 11.59
CA ASN A 255 12.82 -4.16 12.63
C ASN A 255 13.91 -3.21 13.15
N SER A 256 14.94 -3.75 13.77
CA SER A 256 15.96 -2.95 14.50
C SER A 256 17.34 -2.94 13.85
N GLY A 257 17.51 -3.53 12.67
CA GLY A 257 18.83 -3.69 12.05
C GLY A 257 18.93 -3.29 10.60
N ALA A 258 20.15 -3.07 10.15
CA ALA A 258 20.47 -2.78 8.76
C ALA A 258 20.30 -4.02 7.86
N ILE A 259 20.08 -3.77 6.57
CA ILE A 259 20.13 -4.79 5.53
C ILE A 259 21.37 -4.56 4.67
N THR A 260 22.18 -5.59 4.50
CA THR A 260 23.31 -5.57 3.56
C THR A 260 23.13 -6.63 2.50
N MET A 261 23.47 -6.32 1.24
CA MET A 261 23.47 -7.29 0.15
C MET A 261 24.75 -7.20 -0.64
N GLY A 262 25.51 -8.30 -0.61
CA GLY A 262 26.84 -8.42 -1.18
C GLY A 262 26.89 -8.57 -2.70
N ALA A 263 28.09 -8.45 -3.25
CA ALA A 263 28.33 -8.39 -4.69
C ALA A 263 27.86 -9.65 -5.45
N GLY A 264 27.25 -9.43 -6.62
CA GLY A 264 26.72 -10.50 -7.47
C GLY A 264 25.38 -11.08 -6.97
N GLY A 265 24.80 -10.49 -5.95
CA GLY A 265 23.51 -10.92 -5.42
C GLY A 265 22.36 -10.61 -6.38
N ASN A 266 21.37 -11.51 -6.41
CA ASN A 266 20.14 -11.37 -7.19
C ASN A 266 18.94 -11.36 -6.25
N LEU A 267 18.10 -10.34 -6.37
CA LEU A 267 16.85 -10.22 -5.62
C LEU A 267 15.66 -10.13 -6.58
N GLU A 268 14.72 -11.02 -6.44
CA GLU A 268 13.34 -10.80 -6.89
C GLU A 268 12.50 -10.57 -5.64
N GLY A 269 12.29 -9.32 -5.28
CA GLY A 269 11.72 -8.98 -3.98
C GLY A 269 11.89 -7.53 -3.61
N ARG A 270 11.93 -7.27 -2.30
CA ARG A 270 12.10 -5.93 -1.71
C ARG A 270 12.98 -6.00 -0.48
N LEU A 271 13.68 -4.91 -0.18
CA LEU A 271 14.41 -4.73 1.08
C LEU A 271 13.81 -3.54 1.82
N PHE A 272 13.25 -3.79 2.98
CA PHE A 272 12.61 -2.78 3.83
C PHE A 272 13.24 -2.79 5.22
N SER A 273 13.56 -1.63 5.75
CA SER A 273 14.10 -1.50 7.12
C SER A 273 13.35 -0.41 7.89
N ILE A 274 12.90 -0.74 9.10
CA ILE A 274 12.22 0.23 9.97
C ILE A 274 13.23 1.22 10.55
N VAL A 275 14.35 0.74 11.08
CA VAL A 275 15.34 1.62 11.74
C VAL A 275 16.68 1.67 11.02
N GLY A 276 17.12 0.58 10.39
CA GLY A 276 18.46 0.44 9.87
C GLY A 276 18.65 0.94 8.45
N ALA A 277 19.90 1.12 8.05
CA ALA A 277 20.26 1.43 6.67
C ALA A 277 20.10 0.20 5.75
N ILE A 278 19.95 0.46 4.45
CA ILE A 278 20.02 -0.55 3.39
C ILE A 278 21.26 -0.26 2.55
N SER A 279 22.15 -1.25 2.45
CA SER A 279 23.36 -1.14 1.66
C SER A 279 23.49 -2.31 0.69
N VAL A 280 23.56 -2.02 -0.59
CA VAL A 280 23.71 -3.03 -1.64
C VAL A 280 24.99 -2.78 -2.42
N ASN A 281 25.58 -3.84 -3.00
CA ASN A 281 26.82 -3.72 -3.77
C ASN A 281 26.78 -4.63 -5.00
N THR A 282 26.87 -4.04 -6.18
CA THR A 282 26.93 -4.79 -7.47
C THR A 282 25.86 -5.87 -7.55
N VAL A 283 24.60 -5.49 -7.42
CA VAL A 283 23.46 -6.41 -7.36
C VAL A 283 22.56 -6.30 -8.58
N LYS A 284 21.77 -7.36 -8.82
CA LYS A 284 20.64 -7.32 -9.77
C LYS A 284 19.34 -7.48 -9.00
N THR A 285 18.48 -6.47 -9.05
CA THR A 285 17.22 -6.49 -8.31
C THR A 285 16.04 -6.10 -9.19
N ILE A 286 14.97 -6.86 -9.05
CA ILE A 286 13.72 -6.65 -9.77
C ILE A 286 12.53 -6.78 -8.82
N MET A 287 11.50 -6.00 -9.10
CA MET A 287 10.22 -6.09 -8.38
C MET A 287 9.53 -7.42 -8.68
N PRO A 288 8.91 -8.08 -7.69
CA PRO A 288 8.05 -9.22 -7.95
C PRO A 288 6.85 -8.83 -8.81
N SER A 289 6.46 -9.69 -9.74
CA SER A 289 5.29 -9.45 -10.58
C SER A 289 3.97 -9.74 -9.85
N GLY A 290 2.92 -8.96 -10.19
CA GLY A 290 1.56 -9.11 -9.65
C GLY A 290 1.36 -8.43 -8.28
N ILE A 291 0.14 -8.56 -7.74
CA ILE A 291 -0.26 -7.98 -6.46
C ILE A 291 -0.02 -9.01 -5.35
N SER A 292 0.57 -8.58 -4.24
CA SER A 292 0.77 -9.42 -3.06
C SER A 292 -0.55 -9.65 -2.31
N VAL A 293 -0.69 -10.80 -1.65
CA VAL A 293 -1.81 -11.08 -0.73
C VAL A 293 -1.73 -10.25 0.57
N ILE A 294 -0.54 -9.71 0.87
CA ILE A 294 -0.35 -8.72 1.94
C ILE A 294 -0.37 -7.33 1.28
N ASP A 295 -1.23 -6.45 1.78
CA ASP A 295 -1.26 -5.07 1.32
C ASP A 295 0.01 -4.34 1.74
N LEU A 296 0.73 -3.81 0.77
CA LEU A 296 1.98 -3.08 0.97
C LEU A 296 1.79 -1.55 0.92
N GLY A 297 0.55 -1.09 0.76
CA GLY A 297 0.23 0.33 0.67
C GLY A 297 1.08 1.05 -0.38
N VAL A 298 1.59 2.23 -0.02
CA VAL A 298 2.45 3.01 -0.92
C VAL A 298 3.78 2.31 -1.22
N LEU A 299 4.22 1.38 -0.36
CA LEU A 299 5.47 0.64 -0.54
C LEU A 299 5.40 -0.45 -1.61
N SER A 300 4.23 -0.71 -2.17
CA SER A 300 4.05 -1.71 -3.24
C SER A 300 4.96 -1.48 -4.46
N THR A 301 5.34 -0.24 -4.74
CA THR A 301 6.21 0.16 -5.87
C THR A 301 7.70 0.29 -5.50
N PHE A 302 8.06 0.11 -4.22
CA PHE A 302 9.44 0.25 -3.75
C PHE A 302 10.19 -1.07 -3.80
N ILE A 303 11.43 -0.99 -4.27
CA ILE A 303 12.40 -2.10 -4.18
C ILE A 303 13.22 -2.01 -2.90
N TYR A 304 13.59 -0.78 -2.50
CA TYR A 304 14.27 -0.49 -1.24
C TYR A 304 13.57 0.66 -0.52
N TYR A 305 13.30 0.48 0.77
CA TYR A 305 12.78 1.55 1.61
C TYR A 305 13.29 1.41 3.04
N SER A 306 13.77 2.52 3.60
CA SER A 306 14.14 2.60 5.02
C SER A 306 13.42 3.77 5.68
N SER A 307 12.76 3.55 6.82
CA SER A 307 12.13 4.65 7.55
C SER A 307 13.15 5.57 8.22
N ALA A 308 14.24 5.04 8.76
CA ALA A 308 15.19 5.83 9.54
C ALA A 308 16.65 5.78 9.05
N GLY A 309 16.98 4.94 8.08
CA GLY A 309 18.35 4.74 7.63
C GLY A 309 18.63 5.22 6.22
N ALA A 310 19.91 5.33 5.87
CA ALA A 310 20.36 5.60 4.51
C ALA A 310 20.11 4.40 3.59
N VAL A 311 19.94 4.67 2.29
CA VAL A 311 19.87 3.64 1.25
C VAL A 311 21.01 3.87 0.26
N THR A 312 22.00 2.98 0.30
CA THR A 312 23.25 3.16 -0.43
C THR A 312 23.54 2.01 -1.39
N ASN A 313 24.16 2.31 -2.51
CA ASN A 313 24.66 1.32 -3.44
C ASN A 313 26.16 1.48 -3.62
N GLY A 314 26.88 0.36 -3.64
CA GLY A 314 28.29 0.27 -4.02
C GLY A 314 28.45 -0.45 -5.36
N GLY A 315 29.27 0.08 -6.26
CA GLY A 315 29.57 -0.56 -7.54
C GLY A 315 28.43 -0.53 -8.55
N SER A 316 28.56 -1.39 -9.56
CA SER A 316 27.65 -1.40 -10.74
C SER A 316 26.47 -2.32 -10.52
N SER A 317 25.32 -1.78 -10.19
CA SER A 317 24.09 -2.53 -9.97
C SER A 317 23.08 -2.40 -11.12
N VAL A 318 22.15 -3.34 -11.22
CA VAL A 318 20.97 -3.27 -12.09
C VAL A 318 19.73 -3.34 -11.22
N ILE A 319 19.02 -2.22 -11.11
CA ILE A 319 17.93 -2.07 -10.14
C ILE A 319 16.67 -1.57 -10.84
N THR A 320 15.55 -2.28 -10.62
CA THR A 320 14.23 -1.88 -11.14
C THR A 320 13.23 -1.79 -10.00
N GLY A 321 12.69 -0.60 -9.76
CA GLY A 321 11.76 -0.25 -8.69
C GLY A 321 12.16 1.05 -7.99
N ASN A 322 11.27 1.62 -7.20
CA ASN A 322 11.52 2.85 -6.48
C ASN A 322 12.44 2.62 -5.27
N ILE A 323 13.23 3.62 -4.94
CA ILE A 323 14.11 3.62 -3.78
C ILE A 323 13.73 4.78 -2.88
N GLY A 324 13.55 4.53 -1.59
CA GLY A 324 13.12 5.56 -0.66
C GLY A 324 13.75 5.48 0.72
N THR A 325 13.79 6.63 1.37
CA THR A 325 14.05 6.73 2.80
C THR A 325 13.31 7.95 3.39
N ASN A 326 12.89 7.82 4.64
CA ASN A 326 12.19 8.93 5.30
C ASN A 326 13.16 10.00 5.82
N VAL A 327 14.31 9.62 6.39
CA VAL A 327 15.28 10.56 6.98
C VAL A 327 16.73 10.37 6.53
N GLY A 328 17.07 9.24 5.93
CA GLY A 328 18.44 8.92 5.53
C GLY A 328 18.87 9.55 4.21
N ALA A 329 20.11 9.34 3.82
CA ALA A 329 20.62 9.70 2.50
C ALA A 329 20.39 8.58 1.48
N ILE A 330 20.20 8.94 0.21
CA ILE A 330 20.26 8.02 -0.93
C ILE A 330 21.52 8.36 -1.73
N SER A 331 22.40 7.37 -1.95
CA SER A 331 23.67 7.60 -2.65
C SER A 331 24.21 6.36 -3.37
N GLY A 332 25.13 6.56 -4.32
CA GLY A 332 25.83 5.50 -5.03
C GLY A 332 25.08 4.89 -6.21
N TYR A 333 24.10 5.59 -6.76
CA TYR A 333 23.30 5.12 -7.89
C TYR A 333 23.68 5.77 -9.24
N GLU A 334 24.85 6.40 -9.28
CA GLU A 334 25.42 6.97 -10.49
C GLU A 334 25.85 5.87 -11.48
N TYR A 335 26.05 6.28 -12.74
CA TYR A 335 26.69 5.40 -13.71
C TYR A 335 28.03 4.84 -13.16
N PRO A 336 28.32 3.52 -13.27
CA PRO A 336 27.70 2.57 -14.20
C PRO A 336 26.48 1.78 -13.66
N THR A 337 25.87 2.17 -12.55
CA THR A 337 24.61 1.57 -12.09
C THR A 337 23.49 1.82 -13.09
N LEU A 338 22.79 0.76 -13.50
CA LEU A 338 21.59 0.85 -14.33
C LEU A 338 20.35 0.87 -13.42
N PHE A 339 19.82 2.07 -13.19
CA PHE A 339 18.65 2.27 -12.35
C PHE A 339 17.41 2.60 -13.19
N LYS A 340 16.32 1.86 -12.95
CA LYS A 340 15.01 2.13 -13.53
C LYS A 340 13.97 2.24 -12.40
N GLY A 341 13.65 3.45 -12.02
CA GLY A 341 12.73 3.74 -10.93
C GLY A 341 12.86 5.20 -10.52
N SER A 342 12.43 5.49 -9.32
CA SER A 342 12.44 6.83 -8.74
C SER A 342 13.10 6.83 -7.37
N PHE A 343 13.75 7.94 -7.02
CA PHE A 343 14.30 8.16 -5.68
C PHE A 343 13.33 8.99 -4.85
N LEU A 344 13.14 8.60 -3.60
CA LEU A 344 12.22 9.26 -2.66
C LEU A 344 12.92 9.50 -1.33
N ASN A 345 12.97 10.76 -0.92
CA ASN A 345 13.60 11.14 0.34
C ASN A 345 12.77 12.20 1.05
N ALA A 346 12.32 11.93 2.26
CA ALA A 346 11.48 12.85 3.02
C ALA A 346 12.26 13.89 3.81
N GLY A 347 13.42 13.56 4.32
CA GLY A 347 14.17 14.45 5.21
C GLY A 347 15.69 14.47 5.01
N GLY A 348 16.22 13.61 4.13
CA GLY A 348 17.65 13.50 3.89
C GLY A 348 18.12 14.10 2.56
N THR A 349 19.31 13.72 2.12
CA THR A 349 19.91 14.17 0.88
C THR A 349 19.96 13.08 -0.17
N ILE A 350 19.78 13.44 -1.44
CA ILE A 350 20.07 12.58 -2.59
C ILE A 350 21.35 13.12 -3.24
N THR A 351 22.43 12.33 -3.17
CA THR A 351 23.76 12.75 -3.65
C THR A 351 24.17 12.11 -4.98
N THR A 352 23.22 11.50 -5.68
CA THR A 352 23.48 10.72 -6.90
C THR A 352 23.48 11.54 -8.19
N LEU A 353 23.46 12.88 -8.11
CA LEU A 353 23.24 13.73 -9.28
C LEU A 353 24.30 14.83 -9.39
N SER A 354 24.89 14.96 -10.57
CA SER A 354 25.79 16.09 -10.89
C SER A 354 25.00 17.39 -10.97
N PRO A 355 25.42 18.45 -10.29
CA PRO A 355 24.68 19.70 -10.27
C PRO A 355 24.86 20.47 -11.61
N ASN A 356 23.76 20.81 -12.27
CA ASN A 356 23.71 21.94 -13.15
C ASN A 356 23.27 23.16 -12.32
N ASN A 357 24.08 24.21 -12.30
CA ASN A 357 24.08 25.25 -11.29
C ASN A 357 23.20 26.47 -11.64
N THR A 358 22.05 26.25 -12.27
CA THR A 358 21.07 27.31 -12.56
C THR A 358 19.85 27.17 -11.69
N ASN A 359 19.50 28.21 -10.95
CA ASN A 359 18.27 28.26 -10.15
C ASN A 359 17.10 28.72 -11.03
N ALA A 360 16.02 27.98 -11.08
CA ALA A 360 14.78 28.40 -11.71
C ALA A 360 13.70 28.60 -10.64
N LEU A 361 12.86 29.63 -10.77
CA LEU A 361 11.70 29.82 -9.92
C LEU A 361 10.49 29.09 -10.56
N GLY A 362 9.94 28.13 -9.87
CA GLY A 362 8.69 27.50 -10.25
C GLY A 362 7.53 28.03 -9.42
N THR A 363 6.44 28.40 -10.07
CA THR A 363 5.18 28.76 -9.41
C THR A 363 4.18 27.63 -9.60
N PHE A 364 3.53 27.23 -8.52
CA PHE A 364 2.60 26.13 -8.48
C PHE A 364 1.31 26.52 -7.77
N GLY A 365 0.17 26.04 -8.25
CA GLY A 365 -1.11 26.34 -7.61
C GLY A 365 -2.19 25.30 -7.91
N ILE A 366 -3.17 25.22 -7.00
CA ILE A 366 -4.42 24.47 -7.18
C ILE A 366 -5.44 25.44 -7.79
N TYR A 367 -6.08 25.03 -8.86
CA TYR A 367 -7.08 25.81 -9.59
C TYR A 367 -8.44 25.10 -9.55
N GLN A 368 -9.50 25.90 -9.44
CA GLN A 368 -10.88 25.43 -9.58
C GLN A 368 -11.50 26.13 -10.79
N ASN A 369 -11.89 25.38 -11.81
CA ASN A 369 -12.38 25.88 -13.10
C ASN A 369 -11.48 26.99 -13.71
N GLY A 370 -10.18 26.79 -13.65
CA GLY A 370 -9.18 27.74 -14.17
C GLY A 370 -8.90 28.96 -13.27
N VAL A 371 -9.55 29.06 -12.09
CA VAL A 371 -9.32 30.14 -11.12
C VAL A 371 -8.43 29.61 -9.99
N LEU A 372 -7.33 30.33 -9.69
CA LEU A 372 -6.41 29.97 -8.63
C LEU A 372 -7.08 30.03 -7.25
N ILE A 373 -6.94 28.96 -6.48
CA ILE A 373 -7.25 28.99 -5.05
C ILE A 373 -6.04 29.63 -4.34
N SER A 374 -6.17 30.90 -3.97
CA SER A 374 -5.05 31.75 -3.55
C SER A 374 -4.23 31.17 -2.39
N SER A 375 -4.86 30.45 -1.46
CA SER A 375 -4.17 29.78 -0.34
C SER A 375 -3.24 28.64 -0.77
N SER A 376 -3.34 28.16 -2.02
CA SER A 376 -2.52 27.07 -2.55
C SER A 376 -1.32 27.53 -3.38
N ASN A 377 -1.20 28.83 -3.67
CA ASN A 377 -0.10 29.35 -4.48
C ASN A 377 1.25 29.21 -3.77
N LYS A 378 2.21 28.62 -4.45
CA LYS A 378 3.54 28.37 -3.92
C LYS A 378 4.60 28.69 -4.97
N ILE A 379 5.58 29.50 -4.57
CA ILE A 379 6.75 29.83 -5.40
C ILE A 379 7.95 29.13 -4.76
N LEU A 380 8.67 28.36 -5.54
CA LEU A 380 9.80 27.58 -5.07
C LEU A 380 10.98 27.76 -6.01
N THR A 381 12.17 27.90 -5.42
CA THR A 381 13.43 27.87 -6.17
C THR A 381 13.78 26.42 -6.44
N SER A 382 13.91 26.04 -7.71
CA SER A 382 14.46 24.75 -8.08
C SER A 382 15.97 24.87 -8.23
N ASN A 383 16.69 23.92 -7.66
CA ASN A 383 18.10 23.71 -7.91
C ASN A 383 18.31 22.32 -8.50
N ALA A 384 19.54 21.92 -8.75
CA ALA A 384 19.85 20.61 -9.29
C ALA A 384 19.36 19.43 -8.41
N ASN A 385 19.10 19.66 -7.14
CA ASN A 385 18.52 18.67 -6.25
C ASN A 385 17.00 18.73 -6.35
N ALA A 386 16.37 17.60 -6.55
CA ALA A 386 14.93 17.55 -6.52
C ALA A 386 14.39 17.96 -5.16
N ALA A 387 13.35 18.74 -5.18
CA ALA A 387 12.66 19.19 -3.99
C ALA A 387 11.21 18.72 -4.00
N ASN A 388 10.69 18.51 -2.81
CA ASN A 388 9.29 18.14 -2.62
C ASN A 388 8.37 19.32 -2.84
N LEU A 389 7.30 19.09 -3.56
CA LEU A 389 6.19 20.00 -3.68
C LEU A 389 4.95 19.40 -3.04
N SER A 390 4.41 20.08 -2.04
CA SER A 390 3.11 19.76 -1.49
C SER A 390 2.25 21.01 -1.48
N LEU A 391 1.05 20.91 -2.07
CA LEU A 391 0.02 21.93 -2.06
C LEU A 391 -1.22 21.38 -1.37
N GLN A 392 -1.92 22.20 -0.59
CA GLN A 392 -3.17 21.83 0.05
C GLN A 392 -4.17 22.98 -0.05
N ALA A 393 -5.43 22.64 -0.23
CA ALA A 393 -6.55 23.58 -0.19
C ALA A 393 -7.82 22.89 0.27
N ILE A 394 -8.78 23.69 0.78
CA ILE A 394 -10.16 23.26 0.96
C ILE A 394 -10.98 23.96 -0.13
N ALA A 395 -11.72 23.19 -0.92
CA ALA A 395 -12.55 23.68 -1.99
C ALA A 395 -13.97 23.17 -1.86
N THR A 396 -14.96 24.05 -2.08
CA THR A 396 -16.35 23.64 -2.30
C THR A 396 -16.55 23.47 -3.80
N ILE A 397 -16.77 22.24 -4.23
CA ILE A 397 -16.86 21.86 -5.64
C ILE A 397 -18.32 21.60 -5.98
N LEU A 398 -18.86 22.32 -6.97
CA LEU A 398 -20.19 22.11 -7.53
C LEU A 398 -20.16 21.08 -8.66
N PRO A 399 -21.32 20.57 -9.13
CA PRO A 399 -21.36 19.63 -10.25
C PRO A 399 -20.64 20.18 -11.48
N ASN A 400 -19.86 19.32 -12.15
CA ASN A 400 -19.08 19.64 -13.36
C ASN A 400 -17.92 20.64 -13.17
N GLN A 401 -17.60 20.99 -11.93
CA GLN A 401 -16.40 21.79 -11.66
C GLN A 401 -15.17 20.90 -11.55
N THR A 402 -14.06 21.40 -12.09
CA THR A 402 -12.79 20.70 -12.16
C THR A 402 -11.77 21.33 -11.19
N ILE A 403 -11.04 20.48 -10.50
CA ILE A 403 -9.82 20.87 -9.79
C ILE A 403 -8.64 20.43 -10.63
N ASP A 404 -7.73 21.37 -10.89
CA ASP A 404 -6.51 21.10 -11.63
C ASP A 404 -5.29 21.75 -10.94
N ILE A 405 -4.09 21.22 -11.27
CA ILE A 405 -2.81 21.78 -10.83
C ILE A 405 -2.18 22.48 -12.01
N ARG A 406 -1.73 23.70 -11.79
CA ARG A 406 -0.98 24.46 -12.80
C ARG A 406 0.35 24.92 -12.27
N TRP A 407 1.28 25.09 -13.21
CA TRP A 407 2.63 25.54 -12.95
C TRP A 407 3.14 26.45 -14.03
N ASN A 408 4.18 27.20 -13.69
CA ASN A 408 5.01 27.95 -14.64
C ASN A 408 6.44 28.09 -14.11
N THR A 409 7.32 28.61 -14.92
CA THR A 409 8.70 28.99 -14.53
C THR A 409 8.99 30.42 -14.93
N ASP A 410 9.95 31.05 -14.26
CA ASP A 410 10.37 32.43 -14.56
C ASP A 410 11.26 32.55 -15.80
N SER A 411 12.11 31.56 -16.08
CA SER A 411 13.08 31.65 -17.16
C SER A 411 13.72 30.32 -17.57
N GLU A 412 13.83 29.37 -16.68
CA GLU A 412 14.56 28.14 -16.88
C GLU A 412 13.63 26.93 -16.95
N LYS A 413 14.09 25.87 -17.61
CA LYS A 413 13.36 24.61 -17.65
C LYS A 413 13.24 24.02 -16.24
N ILE A 414 12.03 23.73 -15.82
CA ILE A 414 11.77 22.91 -14.64
C ILE A 414 11.11 21.59 -15.02
N MET A 415 11.39 20.57 -14.27
CA MET A 415 10.87 19.22 -14.42
C MET A 415 10.05 18.84 -13.18
N MET A 416 9.02 18.07 -13.39
CA MET A 416 8.22 17.50 -12.33
C MET A 416 8.02 16.02 -12.58
N GLY A 417 8.38 15.20 -11.63
CA GLY A 417 8.16 13.76 -11.62
C GLY A 417 7.13 13.33 -10.57
N ASN A 418 6.60 12.14 -10.72
CA ASN A 418 5.73 11.42 -9.80
C ASN A 418 4.71 12.30 -9.06
N ARG A 419 3.58 12.55 -9.69
CA ARG A 419 2.57 13.50 -9.25
C ARG A 419 1.34 12.77 -8.77
N THR A 420 0.83 13.22 -7.64
CA THR A 420 -0.45 12.74 -7.09
C THR A 420 -1.35 13.92 -6.78
N LEU A 421 -2.53 13.92 -7.34
CA LEU A 421 -3.62 14.80 -6.96
C LEU A 421 -4.70 13.97 -6.27
N THR A 422 -5.02 14.33 -5.04
CA THR A 422 -6.04 13.64 -4.22
C THR A 422 -7.11 14.62 -3.78
N LEU A 423 -8.36 14.27 -3.98
CA LEU A 423 -9.52 14.94 -3.45
C LEU A 423 -10.20 14.03 -2.43
N ILE A 424 -10.29 14.46 -1.18
CA ILE A 424 -11.01 13.75 -0.12
C ILE A 424 -12.22 14.59 0.26
N LYS A 425 -13.43 14.05 0.08
CA LYS A 425 -14.65 14.72 0.51
C LYS A 425 -14.63 14.88 2.02
N VAL A 426 -14.72 16.11 2.50
CA VAL A 426 -14.90 16.45 3.91
C VAL A 426 -16.36 16.87 4.09
N GLN A 427 -16.92 16.50 5.20
CA GLN A 427 -18.34 16.74 5.49
C GLN A 427 -18.75 18.18 5.29
#